data_5e8f1f95a51484547080ab9c349458d8
#
_entry.id   5e8f1f95a51484547080ab9c349458d8
#
_cell.length_a   1.000
_cell.length_b   1.000
_cell.length_c   1.000
_cell.angle_alpha   90.00
_cell.angle_beta   90.00
_cell.angle_gamma   90.00
#
_symmetry.space_group_name_H-M   'P 1'
#
loop_
_entity.id
_entity.type
_entity.pdbx_description
1 polymer ?
#
loop_
_entity_poly.entity_id
_entity_poly.type
_entity_poly.pdbx_seq_one_letter_code
_entity_poly.pdbx_strand_id
1 'polypeptide(L)'
;KSTYLRTIGVNYLLACIGAPVCAEALTVYPAKMVTSLRTSDSLVSNESYFFAELKRLKMIIDRLQQGEQLFIILDEILKGTNSIDKQKGSIALMKQLVSYQACGIIATHDLVLGELEKEFPDQIKNYRFEADIKNEELTFSYQLREGIAQNMNACFLMKKMGITI
;
A
#
# COMPACT_ATOMS: atom_id res chain seq x y z
N LYS A 1 5.28 1.94 6.77
CA LYS A 1 4.11 1.73 5.91
C LYS A 1 3.29 0.52 6.38
N SER A 2 3.85 -0.68 6.41
CA SER A 2 3.13 -1.92 6.77
C SER A 2 2.46 -1.87 8.14
N THR A 3 3.12 -1.30 9.15
CA THR A 3 2.54 -1.11 10.49
C THR A 3 1.30 -0.20 10.43
N TYR A 4 1.39 0.89 9.69
CA TYR A 4 0.26 1.82 9.51
C TYR A 4 -0.94 1.13 8.84
N LEU A 5 -0.71 0.36 7.77
CA LEU A 5 -1.77 -0.41 7.11
C LEU A 5 -2.46 -1.39 8.05
N ARG A 6 -1.69 -2.10 8.88
CA ARG A 6 -2.22 -3.01 9.90
C ARG A 6 -3.03 -2.26 10.95
N THR A 7 -2.54 -1.11 11.40
CA THR A 7 -3.26 -0.27 12.38
C THR A 7 -4.61 0.15 11.82
N ILE A 8 -4.66 0.64 10.58
CA ILE A 8 -5.93 1.01 9.94
C ILE A 8 -6.85 -0.21 9.81
N GLY A 9 -6.35 -1.33 9.32
CA GLY A 9 -7.16 -2.53 9.14
C GLY A 9 -7.77 -3.05 10.44
N VAL A 10 -6.99 -3.10 11.52
CA VAL A 10 -7.50 -3.55 12.84
C VAL A 10 -8.54 -2.57 13.39
N ASN A 11 -8.25 -1.26 13.37
CA ASN A 11 -9.20 -0.25 13.87
C ASN A 11 -10.47 -0.18 13.02
N TYR A 12 -10.38 -0.40 11.71
CA TYR A 12 -11.54 -0.52 10.83
C TYR A 12 -12.45 -1.68 11.27
N LEU A 13 -11.88 -2.87 11.52
CA LEU A 13 -12.64 -4.02 12.00
C LEU A 13 -13.27 -3.76 13.37
N LEU A 14 -12.51 -3.17 14.30
CA LEU A 14 -13.01 -2.82 15.63
C LEU A 14 -14.19 -1.84 15.53
N ALA A 15 -14.08 -0.81 14.69
CA ALA A 15 -15.16 0.14 14.45
C ALA A 15 -16.41 -0.53 13.87
N CYS A 16 -16.25 -1.44 12.91
CA CYS A 16 -17.38 -2.16 12.30
C CYS A 16 -18.17 -3.03 13.29
N ILE A 17 -17.53 -3.52 14.36
CA ILE A 17 -18.19 -4.31 15.42
C ILE A 17 -18.57 -3.49 16.66
N GLY A 18 -18.38 -2.16 16.61
CA GLY A 18 -18.69 -1.27 17.74
C GLY A 18 -17.71 -1.35 18.92
N ALA A 19 -16.51 -1.87 18.71
CA ALA A 19 -15.46 -1.94 19.71
C ALA A 19 -14.67 -0.63 19.80
N PRO A 20 -13.97 -0.36 20.92
CA PRO A 20 -13.07 0.78 21.06
C PRO A 20 -11.96 0.75 20.00
N VAL A 21 -11.61 1.92 19.47
CA VAL A 21 -10.53 2.10 18.49
C VAL A 21 -9.38 2.93 19.08
N CYS A 22 -8.17 2.74 18.59
CA CYS A 22 -7.00 3.56 18.95
C CYS A 22 -6.98 4.87 18.13
N ALA A 23 -7.96 5.73 18.35
CA ALA A 23 -8.08 7.04 17.73
C ALA A 23 -8.98 7.94 18.58
N GLU A 24 -8.85 9.25 18.45
CA GLU A 24 -9.78 10.21 19.07
C GLU A 24 -11.19 10.06 18.50
N ALA A 25 -11.28 9.84 17.18
CA ALA A 25 -12.51 9.53 16.47
C ALA A 25 -12.19 8.71 15.22
N LEU A 26 -13.11 7.81 14.84
CA LEU A 26 -13.02 7.06 13.59
C LEU A 26 -14.42 6.88 13.01
N THR A 27 -14.63 7.42 11.82
CA THR A 27 -15.85 7.20 11.05
C THR A 27 -15.53 6.25 9.90
N VAL A 28 -16.27 5.16 9.79
CA VAL A 28 -16.08 4.16 8.74
C VAL A 28 -17.39 3.88 8.02
N TYR A 29 -17.29 3.57 6.74
CA TYR A 29 -18.37 2.95 5.99
C TYR A 29 -18.18 1.43 6.03
N PRO A 30 -19.11 0.66 6.59
CA PRO A 30 -18.99 -0.79 6.66
C PRO A 30 -18.94 -1.42 5.27
N ALA A 31 -17.83 -2.05 4.94
CA ALA A 31 -17.60 -2.79 3.70
C ALA A 31 -16.84 -4.09 4.00
N LYS A 32 -16.83 -5.01 3.08
CA LYS A 32 -16.01 -6.22 3.22
C LYS A 32 -14.53 -5.85 3.05
N MET A 33 -13.71 -6.11 4.07
CA MET A 33 -12.28 -5.83 4.00
C MET A 33 -11.52 -6.96 3.31
N VAL A 34 -10.65 -6.61 2.38
CA VAL A 34 -9.72 -7.53 1.72
C VAL A 34 -8.30 -6.99 1.88
N THR A 35 -7.40 -7.82 2.38
CA THR A 35 -6.01 -7.41 2.62
C THR A 35 -5.03 -8.30 1.87
N SER A 36 -3.95 -7.72 1.35
CA SER A 36 -2.74 -8.41 0.95
C SER A 36 -1.56 -7.72 1.64
N LEU A 37 -1.38 -8.06 2.90
CA LEU A 37 -0.23 -7.68 3.71
C LEU A 37 0.78 -8.80 3.63
N ARG A 38 2.08 -8.50 3.83
CA ARG A 38 3.18 -9.49 3.70
C ARG A 38 2.77 -10.84 4.28
N THR A 39 2.68 -11.84 3.42
CA THR A 39 2.57 -13.24 3.81
C THR A 39 3.98 -13.80 3.90
N SER A 40 4.29 -14.50 4.99
CA SER A 40 5.46 -15.35 5.06
C SER A 40 5.39 -16.41 3.96
N ASP A 41 6.52 -16.75 3.36
CA ASP A 41 6.62 -17.82 2.38
C ASP A 41 5.96 -19.09 2.93
N SER A 42 4.89 -19.52 2.28
CA SER A 42 4.29 -20.83 2.53
C SER A 42 5.05 -21.84 1.69
N LEU A 43 6.01 -22.51 2.29
CA LEU A 43 6.75 -23.65 1.70
C LEU A 43 5.83 -24.84 1.39
N VAL A 44 4.57 -24.77 1.76
CA VAL A 44 3.58 -25.88 1.66
C VAL A 44 2.86 -25.90 0.32
N SER A 45 2.81 -24.79 -0.43
CA SER A 45 2.20 -24.77 -1.76
C SER A 45 3.29 -24.69 -2.83
N ASN A 46 3.30 -25.66 -3.78
CA ASN A 46 4.17 -25.65 -4.97
C ASN A 46 3.87 -24.48 -5.93
N GLU A 47 3.13 -23.46 -5.50
CA GLU A 47 2.81 -22.27 -6.29
C GLU A 47 3.84 -21.16 -6.03
N SER A 48 4.31 -20.52 -7.10
CA SER A 48 5.17 -19.35 -6.94
C SER A 48 4.42 -18.24 -6.20
N TYR A 49 5.12 -17.53 -5.31
CA TYR A 49 4.59 -16.38 -4.58
C TYR A 49 3.85 -15.39 -5.50
N PHE A 50 4.41 -15.12 -6.68
CA PHE A 50 3.82 -14.23 -7.68
C PHE A 50 2.46 -14.73 -8.18
N PHE A 51 2.32 -16.03 -8.44
CA PHE A 51 1.06 -16.60 -8.90
C PHE A 51 -0.04 -16.55 -7.84
N ALA A 52 0.31 -16.78 -6.58
CA ALA A 52 -0.62 -16.64 -5.46
C ALA A 52 -1.08 -15.18 -5.30
N GLU A 53 -0.18 -14.21 -5.48
CA GLU A 53 -0.50 -12.79 -5.49
C GLU A 53 -1.47 -12.44 -6.63
N LEU A 54 -1.21 -12.92 -7.85
CA LEU A 54 -2.10 -12.71 -9.00
C LEU A 54 -3.50 -13.28 -8.77
N LYS A 55 -3.62 -14.48 -8.20
CA LYS A 55 -4.93 -15.06 -7.83
C LYS A 55 -5.69 -14.16 -6.85
N ARG A 56 -5.00 -13.58 -5.86
CA ARG A 56 -5.60 -12.67 -4.90
C ARG A 56 -6.08 -11.38 -5.56
N LEU A 57 -5.26 -10.78 -6.41
CA LEU A 57 -5.64 -9.57 -7.16
C LEU A 57 -6.82 -9.88 -8.10
N LYS A 58 -6.80 -11.03 -8.78
CA LYS A 58 -7.93 -11.49 -9.61
C LYS A 58 -9.21 -11.61 -8.80
N MET A 59 -9.17 -12.24 -7.63
CA MET A 59 -10.33 -12.35 -6.74
C MET A 59 -10.90 -10.98 -6.33
N ILE A 60 -10.03 -9.99 -6.05
CA ILE A 60 -10.47 -8.62 -5.75
C ILE A 60 -11.21 -8.03 -6.94
N ILE A 61 -10.64 -8.12 -8.14
CA ILE A 61 -11.25 -7.60 -9.36
C ILE A 61 -12.60 -8.28 -9.65
N ASP A 62 -12.68 -9.59 -9.55
CA ASP A 62 -13.93 -10.34 -9.79
C ASP A 62 -15.04 -9.91 -8.84
N ARG A 63 -14.73 -9.68 -7.57
CA ARG A 63 -15.69 -9.21 -6.57
C ARG A 63 -16.16 -7.77 -6.85
N LEU A 64 -15.23 -6.89 -7.25
CA LEU A 64 -15.59 -5.52 -7.67
C LEU A 64 -16.48 -5.53 -8.92
N GLN A 65 -16.19 -6.40 -9.90
CA GLN A 65 -17.02 -6.57 -11.10
C GLN A 65 -18.45 -7.04 -10.77
N GLN A 66 -18.60 -7.81 -9.69
CA GLN A 66 -19.91 -8.25 -9.18
C GLN A 66 -20.65 -7.16 -8.39
N GLY A 67 -20.08 -5.95 -8.29
CA GLY A 67 -20.65 -4.83 -7.55
C GLY A 67 -20.46 -4.88 -6.04
N GLU A 68 -19.58 -5.76 -5.54
CA GLU A 68 -19.29 -5.78 -4.10
C GLU A 68 -18.53 -4.52 -3.68
N GLN A 69 -18.93 -3.95 -2.55
CA GLN A 69 -18.18 -2.86 -1.93
C GLN A 69 -17.07 -3.45 -1.05
N LEU A 70 -15.85 -3.13 -1.41
CA LEU A 70 -14.65 -3.62 -0.74
C LEU A 70 -13.85 -2.47 -0.14
N PHE A 71 -13.31 -2.68 1.07
CA PHE A 71 -12.21 -1.90 1.61
C PHE A 71 -10.91 -2.68 1.43
N ILE A 72 -10.01 -2.18 0.58
CA ILE A 72 -8.83 -2.91 0.09
C ILE A 72 -7.58 -2.36 0.74
N ILE A 73 -6.76 -3.23 1.35
CA ILE A 73 -5.46 -2.85 1.93
C ILE A 73 -4.37 -3.74 1.32
N LEU A 74 -3.48 -3.13 0.52
CA LEU A 74 -2.39 -3.83 -0.16
C LEU A 74 -1.03 -3.26 0.30
N ASP A 75 -0.09 -4.13 0.65
CA ASP A 75 1.29 -3.76 0.99
C ASP A 75 2.24 -4.23 -0.09
N GLU A 76 2.53 -3.34 -1.02
CA GLU A 76 3.23 -3.57 -2.29
C GLU A 76 2.56 -4.62 -3.18
N ILE A 77 2.38 -4.28 -4.42
CA ILE A 77 1.76 -5.15 -5.43
C ILE A 77 2.82 -5.63 -6.44
N LEU A 78 2.60 -6.84 -6.97
CA LEU A 78 3.40 -7.46 -8.04
C LEU A 78 4.90 -7.56 -7.69
N LYS A 79 5.21 -8.10 -6.49
CA LYS A 79 6.60 -8.21 -6.00
C LYS A 79 7.43 -9.27 -6.73
N GLY A 80 6.81 -10.28 -7.29
CA GLY A 80 7.50 -11.47 -7.83
C GLY A 80 7.90 -11.38 -9.29
N THR A 81 7.94 -10.18 -9.91
CA THR A 81 8.28 -10.01 -11.33
C THR A 81 9.35 -8.93 -11.53
N ASN A 82 9.84 -8.78 -12.76
CA ASN A 82 10.82 -7.75 -13.12
C ASN A 82 10.21 -6.33 -12.97
N SER A 83 11.06 -5.32 -12.87
CA SER A 83 10.65 -3.95 -12.59
C SER A 83 9.74 -3.34 -13.66
N ILE A 84 9.93 -3.67 -14.92
CA ILE A 84 9.15 -3.13 -16.05
C ILE A 84 7.73 -3.69 -16.02
N ASP A 85 7.59 -5.01 -15.89
CA ASP A 85 6.28 -5.66 -15.83
C ASP A 85 5.54 -5.28 -14.54
N LYS A 86 6.26 -5.18 -13.41
CA LYS A 86 5.72 -4.68 -12.16
C LYS A 86 5.10 -3.30 -12.35
N GLN A 87 5.84 -2.35 -12.93
CA GLN A 87 5.39 -0.99 -13.12
C GLN A 87 4.17 -0.91 -14.03
N LYS A 88 4.24 -1.55 -15.23
CA LYS A 88 3.12 -1.57 -16.17
C LYS A 88 1.87 -2.24 -15.59
N GLY A 89 2.05 -3.39 -14.94
CA GLY A 89 0.96 -4.13 -14.31
C GLY A 89 0.34 -3.36 -13.14
N SER A 90 1.15 -2.68 -12.33
CA SER A 90 0.66 -1.88 -11.21
C SER A 90 -0.15 -0.68 -11.68
N ILE A 91 0.30 0.04 -12.71
CA ILE A 91 -0.45 1.16 -13.31
C ILE A 91 -1.79 0.66 -13.86
N ALA A 92 -1.79 -0.44 -14.63
CA ALA A 92 -3.00 -1.00 -15.21
C ALA A 92 -4.00 -1.44 -14.12
N LEU A 93 -3.51 -2.10 -13.06
CA LEU A 93 -4.32 -2.48 -11.91
C LEU A 93 -4.93 -1.27 -11.22
N MET A 94 -4.15 -0.22 -10.95
CA MET A 94 -4.65 1.01 -10.33
C MET A 94 -5.75 1.66 -11.15
N LYS A 95 -5.58 1.79 -12.47
CA LYS A 95 -6.61 2.32 -13.38
C LYS A 95 -7.89 1.48 -13.35
N GLN A 96 -7.75 0.17 -13.26
CA GLN A 96 -8.89 -0.74 -13.15
C GLN A 96 -9.61 -0.58 -11.80
N LEU A 97 -8.88 -0.46 -10.69
CA LEU A 97 -9.47 -0.19 -9.37
C LEU A 97 -10.22 1.14 -9.35
N VAL A 98 -9.65 2.20 -9.96
CA VAL A 98 -10.31 3.50 -10.12
C VAL A 98 -11.60 3.37 -10.93
N SER A 99 -11.60 2.62 -12.04
CA SER A 99 -12.80 2.42 -12.87
C SER A 99 -13.95 1.71 -12.13
N TYR A 100 -13.63 0.88 -11.14
CA TYR A 100 -14.62 0.25 -10.25
C TYR A 100 -14.94 1.09 -9.01
N GLN A 101 -14.43 2.31 -8.91
CA GLN A 101 -14.60 3.17 -7.72
C GLN A 101 -14.21 2.45 -6.42
N ALA A 102 -13.16 1.63 -6.48
CA ALA A 102 -12.67 0.87 -5.34
C ALA A 102 -12.18 1.81 -4.24
N CYS A 103 -12.48 1.47 -2.99
CA CYS A 103 -11.99 2.17 -1.81
C CYS A 103 -10.86 1.37 -1.15
N GLY A 104 -9.74 2.01 -0.84
CA GLY A 104 -8.64 1.30 -0.19
C GLY A 104 -7.36 2.08 -0.04
N ILE A 105 -6.34 1.40 0.47
CA ILE A 105 -5.01 1.95 0.69
C ILE A 105 -3.98 0.98 0.12
N ILE A 106 -3.08 1.51 -0.70
CA ILE A 106 -1.99 0.74 -1.30
C ILE A 106 -0.66 1.38 -0.88
N ALA A 107 0.16 0.63 -0.13
CA ALA A 107 1.53 1.05 0.13
C ALA A 107 2.44 0.56 -1.00
N THR A 108 3.29 1.44 -1.50
CA THR A 108 4.25 1.12 -2.55
C THR A 108 5.57 1.84 -2.35
N HIS A 109 6.63 1.33 -2.97
CA HIS A 109 7.91 2.01 -3.16
C HIS A 109 8.07 2.53 -4.59
N ASP A 110 7.13 2.26 -5.48
CA ASP A 110 7.16 2.71 -6.87
C ASP A 110 6.58 4.12 -6.97
N LEU A 111 7.47 5.09 -7.17
CA LEU A 111 7.11 6.51 -7.27
C LEU A 111 6.26 6.83 -8.51
N VAL A 112 6.34 6.01 -9.56
CA VAL A 112 5.57 6.23 -10.80
C VAL A 112 4.07 6.09 -10.54
N LEU A 113 3.67 5.23 -9.59
CA LEU A 113 2.26 5.12 -9.19
C LEU A 113 1.72 6.42 -8.58
N GLY A 114 2.59 7.23 -7.99
CA GLY A 114 2.21 8.53 -7.46
C GLY A 114 1.76 9.53 -8.54
N GLU A 115 2.24 9.39 -9.77
CA GLU A 115 1.82 10.26 -10.89
C GLU A 115 0.34 10.09 -11.25
N LEU A 116 -0.28 8.96 -10.86
CA LEU A 116 -1.70 8.71 -11.12
C LEU A 116 -2.64 9.68 -10.40
N GLU A 117 -2.21 10.35 -9.32
CA GLU A 117 -2.98 11.42 -8.69
C GLU A 117 -3.24 12.58 -9.66
N LYS A 118 -2.28 12.87 -10.58
CA LYS A 118 -2.46 13.92 -11.59
C LYS A 118 -3.52 13.54 -12.65
N GLU A 119 -3.62 12.24 -12.96
CA GLU A 119 -4.61 11.72 -13.90
C GLU A 119 -5.99 11.56 -13.26
N PHE A 120 -6.03 11.23 -11.96
CA PHE A 120 -7.26 10.96 -11.20
C PHE A 120 -7.29 11.75 -9.87
N PRO A 121 -7.33 13.10 -9.91
CA PRO A 121 -7.13 13.95 -8.71
C PRO A 121 -8.25 13.82 -7.67
N ASP A 122 -9.44 13.42 -8.07
CA ASP A 122 -10.60 13.25 -7.17
C ASP A 122 -10.69 11.84 -6.57
N GLN A 123 -9.93 10.88 -7.09
CA GLN A 123 -10.03 9.47 -6.75
C GLN A 123 -8.76 8.92 -6.10
N ILE A 124 -7.59 9.52 -6.40
CA ILE A 124 -6.30 9.10 -5.86
C ILE A 124 -5.69 10.24 -5.06
N LYS A 125 -5.22 9.93 -3.85
CA LYS A 125 -4.42 10.84 -3.03
C LYS A 125 -3.14 10.14 -2.58
N ASN A 126 -2.02 10.86 -2.71
CA ASN A 126 -0.72 10.38 -2.29
C ASN A 126 -0.39 10.84 -0.88
N TYR A 127 0.10 9.89 -0.10
CA TYR A 127 0.65 10.16 1.23
C TYR A 127 2.00 9.49 1.39
N ARG A 128 2.84 10.06 2.23
CA ARG A 128 4.20 9.57 2.47
C ARG A 128 4.57 9.54 3.94
N PHE A 129 5.48 8.64 4.24
CA PHE A 129 6.29 8.68 5.46
C PHE A 129 7.72 9.01 5.04
N GLU A 130 8.28 10.06 5.61
CA GLU A 130 9.65 10.46 5.36
C GLU A 130 10.47 10.43 6.65
N ALA A 131 11.74 10.14 6.50
CA ALA A 131 12.73 10.40 7.51
C ALA A 131 13.37 11.76 7.23
N ASP A 132 13.51 12.57 8.26
CA ASP A 132 14.23 13.83 8.21
C ASP A 132 15.71 13.57 8.53
N ILE A 133 16.62 14.19 7.78
CA ILE A 133 18.05 14.17 8.07
C ILE A 133 18.38 15.42 8.86
N LYS A 134 18.74 15.26 10.14
CA LYS A 134 19.19 16.36 11.00
C LYS A 134 20.56 16.00 11.59
N ASN A 135 21.54 16.92 11.47
CA ASN A 135 22.90 16.74 12.00
C ASN A 135 23.53 15.40 11.58
N GLU A 136 23.41 15.03 10.32
CA GLU A 136 23.86 13.73 9.78
C GLU A 136 23.21 12.50 10.44
N GLU A 137 22.12 12.65 11.14
CA GLU A 137 21.32 11.57 11.70
C GLU A 137 19.93 11.49 11.06
N LEU A 138 19.47 10.25 10.86
CA LEU A 138 18.17 9.95 10.30
C LEU A 138 17.15 9.89 11.44
N THR A 139 16.19 10.80 11.42
CA THR A 139 15.10 10.84 12.40
C THR A 139 13.77 10.51 11.73
N PHE A 140 12.95 9.70 12.40
CA PHE A 140 11.65 9.29 11.90
C PHE A 140 10.55 9.96 12.72
N SER A 141 9.76 10.82 12.10
CA SER A 141 8.60 11.43 12.75
C SER A 141 7.41 10.52 12.89
N TYR A 142 7.36 9.43 12.11
CA TYR A 142 6.21 8.51 11.94
C TYR A 142 4.89 9.22 11.56
N GLN A 143 4.97 10.46 11.09
CA GLN A 143 3.81 11.23 10.66
C GLN A 143 3.51 11.00 9.19
N LEU A 144 2.22 10.80 8.90
CA LEU A 144 1.71 10.77 7.54
C LEU A 144 1.66 12.19 6.99
N ARG A 145 2.27 12.42 5.83
CA ARG A 145 2.29 13.71 5.13
C ARG A 145 1.72 13.53 3.73
N GLU A 146 1.10 14.56 3.18
CA GLU A 146 0.60 14.54 1.80
C GLU A 146 1.74 14.53 0.78
N GLY A 147 1.47 13.93 -0.37
CA GLY A 147 2.33 13.89 -1.53
C GLY A 147 3.27 12.67 -1.61
N ILE A 148 4.12 12.67 -2.62
CA ILE A 148 5.07 11.59 -2.94
C ILE A 148 6.37 11.79 -2.15
N ALA A 149 6.99 10.69 -1.69
CA ALA A 149 8.28 10.73 -1.01
C ALA A 149 9.39 11.27 -1.93
N GLN A 150 10.18 12.20 -1.42
CA GLN A 150 11.25 12.87 -2.18
C GLN A 150 12.66 12.44 -1.75
N ASN A 151 12.81 11.94 -0.53
CA ASN A 151 14.11 11.68 0.06
C ASN A 151 14.59 10.24 -0.21
N MET A 152 15.80 10.12 -0.77
CA MET A 152 16.52 8.86 -0.95
C MET A 152 17.28 8.46 0.33
N ASN A 153 16.58 8.17 1.40
CA ASN A 153 17.19 7.86 2.71
C ASN A 153 18.11 6.63 2.68
N ALA A 154 17.86 5.68 1.77
CA ALA A 154 18.70 4.49 1.62
C ALA A 154 20.12 4.84 1.15
N CYS A 155 20.26 5.73 0.17
CA CYS A 155 21.57 6.16 -0.33
C CYS A 155 22.38 6.88 0.77
N PHE A 156 21.71 7.73 1.56
CA PHE A 156 22.34 8.40 2.69
C PHE A 156 22.85 7.39 3.73
N LEU A 157 22.03 6.40 4.09
CA LEU A 157 22.45 5.37 5.05
C LEU A 157 23.59 4.51 4.51
N MET A 158 23.55 4.09 3.24
CA MET A 158 24.63 3.33 2.61
C MET A 158 25.95 4.11 2.62
N LYS A 159 25.90 5.43 2.33
CA LYS A 159 27.10 6.28 2.42
C LYS A 159 27.59 6.40 3.85
N LYS A 160 26.72 6.64 4.83
CA LYS A 160 27.08 6.75 6.26
C LYS A 160 27.67 5.46 6.80
N MET A 161 27.23 4.30 6.31
CA MET A 161 27.75 2.97 6.69
C MET A 161 29.02 2.57 5.93
N GLY A 162 29.51 3.41 5.01
CA GLY A 162 30.68 3.09 4.20
C GLY A 162 30.46 2.00 3.15
N ILE A 163 29.19 1.73 2.80
CA ILE A 163 28.82 0.73 1.76
C ILE A 163 28.98 1.33 0.37
N THR A 164 28.74 2.61 0.24
CA THR A 164 28.92 3.38 -1.02
C THR A 164 29.82 4.58 -0.79
N ILE A 165 30.52 5.04 -1.86
CA ILE A 165 31.41 6.21 -1.83
C ILE A 165 30.59 7.50 -1.99
#